data_d388ecb145156c738d1814d04f9819bf
#
_entry.id   d388ecb145156c738d1814d04f9819bf
#
_cell.length_a   1.000
_cell.length_b   1.000
_cell.length_c   1.000
_cell.angle_alpha   90.00
_cell.angle_beta   90.00
_cell.angle_gamma   90.00
#
_symmetry.space_group_name_H-M   'P 1'
#
loop_
_entity.id
_entity.type
_entity.pdbx_description
1 polymer ?
#
loop_
_entity_poly.entity_id
_entity_poly.type
_entity_poly.pdbx_seq_one_letter_code
_entity_poly.pdbx_strand_id
1 'polypeptide(L)'
;MGMLINKKAAVTDIVADCRSTLTAAKARGGQLETLAKQYLSGPLGIFDLVMQRLQAVDAQLAPLQALKDAKDEASDALIGRISDEIWNDIGRPAHDPAFALLFPDGVSFYTDSPDAEQPIRMELLAELLEAGLHPKLDSK
;
A
#
# COMPACT_ATOMS: atom_id res chain seq x y z
N MET A 1 38.54 9.70 24.04
CA MET A 1 38.33 10.27 22.70
C MET A 1 36.83 10.32 22.48
N GLY A 2 36.26 11.51 22.32
CA GLY A 2 34.85 11.63 21.93
C GLY A 2 34.74 11.32 20.44
N MET A 3 33.91 10.35 20.07
CA MET A 3 33.55 10.11 18.68
C MET A 3 32.70 11.28 18.18
N LEU A 4 33.11 11.91 17.10
CA LEU A 4 32.29 12.90 16.41
C LEU A 4 31.17 12.16 15.67
N ILE A 5 29.93 12.57 15.94
CA ILE A 5 28.77 12.02 15.23
C ILE A 5 28.88 12.39 13.74
N ASN A 6 28.89 11.37 12.89
CA ASN A 6 28.91 11.61 11.45
C ASN A 6 27.53 12.13 10.99
N LYS A 7 27.49 13.37 10.47
CA LYS A 7 26.26 14.01 9.98
C LYS A 7 25.58 13.26 8.82
N LYS A 8 26.29 12.31 8.18
CA LYS A 8 25.77 11.46 7.09
C LYS A 8 25.36 10.07 7.56
N ALA A 9 25.47 9.77 8.87
CA ALA A 9 25.02 8.50 9.42
C ALA A 9 23.48 8.39 9.37
N ALA A 10 22.97 7.18 9.33
CA ALA A 10 21.52 6.95 9.43
C ALA A 10 21.01 7.51 10.76
N VAL A 11 19.78 8.02 10.77
CA VAL A 11 19.15 8.62 11.96
C VAL A 11 19.13 7.63 13.13
N THR A 12 18.89 6.35 12.86
CA THR A 12 18.92 5.27 13.85
C THR A 12 20.26 5.14 14.54
N ASP A 13 21.36 5.27 13.79
CA ASP A 13 22.73 5.17 14.33
C ASP A 13 23.05 6.40 15.21
N ILE A 14 22.65 7.58 14.74
CA ILE A 14 22.81 8.82 15.52
C ILE A 14 22.06 8.71 16.87
N VAL A 15 20.84 8.18 16.84
CA VAL A 15 20.04 8.00 18.06
C VAL A 15 20.67 6.96 19.00
N ALA A 16 21.19 5.86 18.46
CA ALA A 16 21.89 4.84 19.23
C ALA A 16 23.15 5.43 19.93
N ASP A 17 23.93 6.22 19.19
CA ASP A 17 25.11 6.90 19.75
C ASP A 17 24.73 7.94 20.83
N CYS A 18 23.66 8.69 20.62
CA CYS A 18 23.15 9.63 21.61
C CYS A 18 22.68 8.92 22.89
N ARG A 19 21.98 7.79 22.78
CA ARG A 19 21.54 6.97 23.92
C ARG A 19 22.74 6.38 24.68
N SER A 20 23.72 5.83 23.95
CA SER A 20 24.97 5.33 24.52
C SER A 20 25.72 6.40 25.27
N THR A 21 25.86 7.60 24.67
CA THR A 21 26.51 8.75 25.30
C THR A 21 25.78 9.20 26.57
N LEU A 22 24.46 9.29 26.53
CA LEU A 22 23.64 9.64 27.70
C LEU A 22 23.81 8.62 28.84
N THR A 23 23.83 7.33 28.52
CA THR A 23 24.01 6.24 29.46
C THR A 23 25.41 6.28 30.12
N ALA A 24 26.45 6.48 29.30
CA ALA A 24 27.82 6.62 29.78
C ALA A 24 28.01 7.84 30.67
N ALA A 25 27.38 8.97 30.31
CA ALA A 25 27.41 10.19 31.10
C ALA A 25 26.71 10.02 32.47
N LYS A 26 25.56 9.35 32.48
CA LYS A 26 24.85 9.00 33.74
C LYS A 26 25.70 8.12 34.65
N ALA A 27 26.41 7.14 34.08
CA ALA A 27 27.30 6.27 34.87
C ALA A 27 28.48 7.02 35.51
N ARG A 28 28.96 8.09 34.86
CA ARG A 28 30.04 8.93 35.38
C ARG A 28 29.57 9.96 36.39
N GLY A 29 28.32 10.39 36.29
CA GLY A 29 27.74 11.42 37.17
C GLY A 29 28.30 12.83 37.00
N GLY A 30 27.95 13.72 37.91
CA GLY A 30 28.49 15.06 38.01
C GLY A 30 28.10 15.98 36.85
N GLN A 31 29.00 16.88 36.44
CA GLN A 31 28.77 17.87 35.43
C GLN A 31 28.49 17.26 34.03
N LEU A 32 29.09 16.13 33.72
CA LEU A 32 28.92 15.42 32.47
C LEU A 32 27.51 14.85 32.32
N GLU A 33 26.95 14.32 33.38
CA GLU A 33 25.56 13.87 33.42
C GLU A 33 24.58 15.02 33.22
N THR A 34 24.83 16.17 33.87
CA THR A 34 23.97 17.34 33.75
C THR A 34 23.95 17.86 32.33
N LEU A 35 25.11 17.99 31.69
CA LEU A 35 25.21 18.44 30.26
C LEU A 35 24.55 17.45 29.32
N ALA A 36 24.80 16.14 29.48
CA ALA A 36 24.21 15.13 28.63
C ALA A 36 22.68 15.10 28.76
N LYS A 37 22.15 15.22 29.98
CA LYS A 37 20.68 15.34 30.16
C LYS A 37 20.12 16.59 29.52
N GLN A 38 20.78 17.72 29.68
CA GLN A 38 20.34 19.00 29.12
C GLN A 38 20.23 18.98 27.59
N TYR A 39 21.21 18.38 26.90
CA TYR A 39 21.27 18.43 25.43
C TYR A 39 20.71 17.19 24.73
N LEU A 40 20.69 16.02 25.37
CA LEU A 40 20.27 14.79 24.68
C LEU A 40 18.88 14.29 25.09
N SER A 41 18.42 14.56 26.33
CA SER A 41 17.14 13.99 26.77
C SER A 41 15.94 14.52 26.00
N GLY A 42 15.91 15.81 25.70
CA GLY A 42 14.81 16.42 24.94
C GLY A 42 14.69 15.86 23.51
N PRO A 43 15.75 15.94 22.69
CA PRO A 43 15.74 15.37 21.34
C PRO A 43 15.44 13.86 21.30
N LEU A 44 15.98 13.07 22.22
CA LEU A 44 15.69 11.64 22.31
C LEU A 44 14.21 11.37 22.65
N GLY A 45 13.64 12.14 23.57
CA GLY A 45 12.22 12.02 23.89
C GLY A 45 11.30 12.37 22.73
N ILE A 46 11.64 13.39 21.93
CA ILE A 46 10.91 13.73 20.72
C ILE A 46 11.02 12.62 19.68
N PHE A 47 12.20 12.06 19.49
CA PHE A 47 12.41 10.94 18.58
C PHE A 47 11.57 9.72 18.97
N ASP A 48 11.58 9.35 20.26
CA ASP A 48 10.79 8.23 20.78
C ASP A 48 9.28 8.45 20.54
N LEU A 49 8.80 9.68 20.75
CA LEU A 49 7.40 10.04 20.48
C LEU A 49 7.06 9.92 18.99
N VAL A 50 7.94 10.37 18.10
CA VAL A 50 7.74 10.28 16.64
C VAL A 50 7.71 8.80 16.22
N MET A 51 8.62 7.99 16.72
CA MET A 51 8.67 6.55 16.43
C MET A 51 7.42 5.82 16.91
N GLN A 52 6.92 6.14 18.10
CA GLN A 52 5.65 5.59 18.59
C GLN A 52 4.46 5.96 17.69
N ARG A 53 4.40 7.21 17.25
CA ARG A 53 3.35 7.65 16.32
C ARG A 53 3.44 6.95 14.96
N LEU A 54 4.65 6.80 14.43
CA LEU A 54 4.87 6.08 13.17
C LEU A 54 4.38 4.63 13.28
N GLN A 55 4.78 3.92 14.34
CA GLN A 55 4.32 2.55 14.60
C GLN A 55 2.79 2.45 14.74
N ALA A 56 2.16 3.44 15.39
CA ALA A 56 0.70 3.47 15.51
C ALA A 56 0.01 3.66 14.16
N VAL A 57 0.58 4.50 13.26
CA VAL A 57 0.06 4.69 11.89
C VAL A 57 0.26 3.41 11.07
N ASP A 58 1.42 2.79 11.12
CA ASP A 58 1.71 1.53 10.41
C ASP A 58 0.75 0.42 10.86
N ALA A 59 0.47 0.34 12.17
CA ALA A 59 -0.49 -0.62 12.71
C ALA A 59 -1.94 -0.37 12.21
N GLN A 60 -2.30 0.88 11.90
CA GLN A 60 -3.60 1.21 11.31
C GLN A 60 -3.64 0.97 9.80
N LEU A 61 -2.51 1.16 9.11
CA LEU A 61 -2.42 0.95 7.66
C LEU A 61 -2.47 -0.54 7.27
N ALA A 62 -1.82 -1.41 8.04
CA ALA A 62 -1.74 -2.83 7.72
C ALA A 62 -3.11 -3.52 7.49
N PRO A 63 -4.13 -3.34 8.37
CA PRO A 63 -5.45 -3.93 8.13
C PRO A 63 -6.17 -3.31 6.93
N LEU A 64 -5.95 -2.03 6.62
CA LEU A 64 -6.55 -1.38 5.47
C LEU A 64 -5.94 -1.90 4.16
N GLN A 65 -4.63 -2.11 4.14
CA GLN A 65 -3.95 -2.73 3.00
C GLN A 65 -4.46 -4.15 2.78
N ALA A 66 -4.54 -4.97 3.83
CA ALA A 66 -5.08 -6.33 3.72
C ALA A 66 -6.54 -6.35 3.23
N LEU A 67 -7.37 -5.38 3.65
CA LEU A 67 -8.74 -5.26 3.16
C LEU A 67 -8.78 -4.85 1.68
N LYS A 68 -7.91 -3.92 1.27
CA LYS A 68 -7.77 -3.51 -0.14
C LYS A 68 -7.40 -4.72 -0.99
N ASP A 69 -6.33 -5.44 -0.62
CA ASP A 69 -5.84 -6.60 -1.38
C ASP A 69 -6.91 -7.69 -1.52
N ALA A 70 -7.66 -7.97 -0.43
CA ALA A 70 -8.77 -8.93 -0.47
C ALA A 70 -9.93 -8.49 -1.37
N LYS A 71 -10.21 -7.18 -1.44
CA LYS A 71 -11.24 -6.65 -2.34
C LYS A 71 -10.80 -6.69 -3.79
N ASP A 72 -9.55 -6.41 -4.05
CA ASP A 72 -8.93 -6.47 -5.35
C ASP A 72 -8.98 -7.90 -5.91
N GLU A 73 -8.52 -8.88 -5.15
CA GLU A 73 -8.60 -10.30 -5.50
C GLU A 73 -10.04 -10.76 -5.78
N ALA A 74 -11.00 -10.31 -4.97
CA ALA A 74 -12.41 -10.64 -5.17
C ALA A 74 -12.97 -10.00 -6.45
N SER A 75 -12.56 -8.78 -6.78
CA SER A 75 -12.92 -8.09 -8.02
C SER A 75 -12.37 -8.81 -9.24
N ASP A 76 -11.10 -9.18 -9.21
CA ASP A 76 -10.43 -9.89 -10.30
C ASP A 76 -11.09 -11.24 -10.58
N ALA A 77 -11.39 -11.99 -9.51
CA ALA A 77 -12.12 -13.24 -9.63
C ALA A 77 -13.54 -13.07 -10.19
N LEU A 78 -14.21 -11.95 -9.88
CA LEU A 78 -15.53 -11.64 -10.43
C LEU A 78 -15.44 -11.33 -11.92
N ILE A 79 -14.50 -10.50 -12.34
CA ILE A 79 -14.29 -10.15 -13.75
C ILE A 79 -13.96 -11.39 -14.56
N GLY A 80 -13.10 -12.27 -14.05
CA GLY A 80 -12.77 -13.55 -14.68
C GLY A 80 -14.01 -14.40 -14.91
N ARG A 81 -14.87 -14.54 -13.90
CA ARG A 81 -16.14 -15.27 -14.03
C ARG A 81 -17.09 -14.65 -15.03
N ILE A 82 -17.25 -13.32 -15.02
CA ILE A 82 -18.10 -12.62 -16.00
C ILE A 82 -17.59 -12.87 -17.42
N SER A 83 -16.29 -12.76 -17.65
CA SER A 83 -15.68 -13.05 -18.94
C SER A 83 -15.95 -14.48 -19.40
N ASP A 84 -15.78 -15.46 -18.53
CA ASP A 84 -15.98 -16.88 -18.83
C ASP A 84 -17.45 -17.18 -19.11
N GLU A 85 -18.39 -16.63 -18.34
CA GLU A 85 -19.82 -16.80 -18.53
C GLU A 85 -20.25 -16.22 -19.88
N ILE A 86 -19.87 -14.99 -20.20
CA ILE A 86 -20.17 -14.35 -21.49
C ILE A 86 -19.57 -15.17 -22.63
N TRP A 87 -18.31 -15.60 -22.53
CA TRP A 87 -17.65 -16.41 -23.54
C TRP A 87 -18.37 -17.72 -23.80
N ASN A 88 -18.87 -18.37 -22.75
CA ASN A 88 -19.64 -19.60 -22.85
C ASN A 88 -21.00 -19.35 -23.51
N ASP A 89 -21.73 -18.32 -23.12
CA ASP A 89 -23.07 -18.01 -23.57
C ASP A 89 -23.12 -17.64 -25.06
N ILE A 90 -22.09 -16.95 -25.55
CA ILE A 90 -21.96 -16.63 -26.98
C ILE A 90 -21.49 -17.81 -27.84
N GLY A 91 -21.14 -18.95 -27.21
CA GLY A 91 -20.76 -20.19 -27.89
C GLY A 91 -19.27 -20.29 -28.21
N ARG A 92 -18.42 -19.62 -27.46
CA ARG A 92 -16.92 -19.66 -27.55
C ARG A 92 -16.38 -19.37 -28.94
N PRO A 93 -16.79 -18.30 -29.61
CA PRO A 93 -16.30 -17.98 -30.94
C PRO A 93 -14.81 -17.61 -30.91
N ALA A 94 -14.04 -18.00 -31.92
CA ALA A 94 -12.62 -17.64 -32.02
C ALA A 94 -12.40 -16.12 -32.09
N HIS A 95 -13.33 -15.40 -32.71
CA HIS A 95 -13.34 -13.95 -32.79
C HIS A 95 -14.79 -13.45 -32.72
N ASP A 96 -15.09 -12.66 -31.71
CA ASP A 96 -16.36 -11.97 -31.56
C ASP A 96 -16.11 -10.48 -31.33
N PRO A 97 -16.61 -9.59 -32.23
CA PRO A 97 -16.35 -8.15 -32.11
C PRO A 97 -16.96 -7.53 -30.85
N ALA A 98 -18.11 -8.02 -30.39
CA ALA A 98 -18.76 -7.50 -29.20
C ALA A 98 -18.02 -7.95 -27.93
N PHE A 99 -17.55 -9.21 -27.90
CA PHE A 99 -16.70 -9.68 -26.82
C PHE A 99 -15.36 -8.92 -26.75
N ALA A 100 -14.73 -8.66 -27.91
CA ALA A 100 -13.50 -7.87 -27.98
C ALA A 100 -13.73 -6.40 -27.56
N LEU A 101 -14.93 -5.87 -27.70
CA LEU A 101 -15.27 -4.55 -27.19
C LEU A 101 -15.42 -4.54 -25.66
N LEU A 102 -16.01 -5.60 -25.09
CA LEU A 102 -16.13 -5.76 -23.64
C LEU A 102 -14.77 -6.03 -23.00
N PHE A 103 -13.93 -6.84 -23.63
CA PHE A 103 -12.63 -7.26 -23.12
C PHE A 103 -11.53 -7.02 -24.16
N PRO A 104 -11.11 -5.74 -24.39
CA PRO A 104 -10.22 -5.38 -25.52
C PRO A 104 -8.84 -6.05 -25.42
N ASP A 105 -8.31 -6.22 -24.22
CA ASP A 105 -7.05 -6.95 -23.93
C ASP A 105 -7.31 -8.18 -23.06
N GLY A 106 -8.50 -8.78 -23.18
CA GLY A 106 -8.93 -9.83 -22.27
C GLY A 106 -9.24 -9.30 -20.87
N VAL A 107 -9.21 -10.19 -19.89
CA VAL A 107 -9.48 -9.88 -18.48
C VAL A 107 -8.45 -8.88 -17.92
N SER A 108 -7.21 -8.92 -18.41
CA SER A 108 -6.10 -8.07 -17.95
C SER A 108 -6.35 -6.57 -18.13
N PHE A 109 -7.22 -6.17 -19.09
CA PHE A 109 -7.62 -4.78 -19.21
C PHE A 109 -8.22 -4.21 -17.92
N TYR A 110 -8.89 -5.04 -17.14
CA TYR A 110 -9.53 -4.67 -15.87
C TYR A 110 -8.68 -5.00 -14.66
N THR A 111 -8.01 -6.17 -14.66
CA THR A 111 -7.28 -6.69 -13.49
C THR A 111 -5.87 -6.13 -13.34
N ASP A 112 -5.18 -5.81 -14.47
CA ASP A 112 -3.81 -5.30 -14.46
C ASP A 112 -3.76 -3.76 -14.56
N SER A 113 -4.90 -3.10 -14.34
CA SER A 113 -4.96 -1.64 -14.38
C SER A 113 -4.42 -1.01 -13.09
N PRO A 114 -3.86 0.23 -13.15
CA PRO A 114 -3.50 0.96 -11.95
C PRO A 114 -4.68 1.10 -10.98
N ASP A 115 -4.44 0.99 -9.68
CA ASP A 115 -5.45 1.05 -8.60
C ASP A 115 -6.46 2.22 -8.77
N ALA A 116 -5.99 3.38 -9.25
CA ALA A 116 -6.84 4.54 -9.45
C ALA A 116 -7.77 4.43 -10.68
N GLU A 117 -7.42 3.61 -11.67
CA GLU A 117 -8.18 3.43 -12.92
C GLU A 117 -9.11 2.23 -12.85
N GLN A 118 -8.80 1.23 -12.03
CA GLN A 118 -9.56 -0.02 -11.94
C GLN A 118 -11.05 0.20 -11.66
N PRO A 119 -11.48 1.04 -10.70
CA PRO A 119 -12.90 1.30 -10.48
C PRO A 119 -13.61 1.91 -11.70
N ILE A 120 -12.93 2.82 -12.41
CA ILE A 120 -13.47 3.47 -13.62
C ILE A 120 -13.66 2.45 -14.73
N ARG A 121 -12.71 1.54 -14.92
CA ARG A 121 -12.81 0.48 -15.93
C ARG A 121 -13.89 -0.53 -15.59
N MET A 122 -14.07 -0.85 -14.30
CA MET A 122 -15.15 -1.74 -13.84
C MET A 122 -16.54 -1.10 -14.06
N GLU A 123 -16.68 0.20 -13.80
CA GLU A 123 -17.89 0.95 -14.08
C GLU A 123 -18.21 0.96 -15.59
N LEU A 124 -17.19 1.17 -16.43
CA LEU A 124 -17.31 1.05 -17.88
C LEU A 124 -17.79 -0.34 -18.31
N LEU A 125 -17.24 -1.42 -17.73
CA LEU A 125 -17.69 -2.78 -18.04
C LEU A 125 -19.17 -2.97 -17.68
N ALA A 126 -19.60 -2.48 -16.51
CA ALA A 126 -21.00 -2.56 -16.11
C ALA A 126 -21.92 -1.80 -17.05
N GLU A 127 -21.56 -0.59 -17.46
CA GLU A 127 -22.30 0.22 -18.45
C GLU A 127 -22.40 -0.48 -19.81
N LEU A 128 -21.30 -1.08 -20.27
CA LEU A 128 -21.29 -1.81 -21.55
C LEU A 128 -22.17 -3.07 -21.50
N LEU A 129 -22.19 -3.77 -20.38
CA LEU A 129 -23.07 -4.94 -20.17
C LEU A 129 -24.55 -4.52 -20.13
N GLU A 130 -24.88 -3.43 -19.42
CA GLU A 130 -26.23 -2.89 -19.37
C GLU A 130 -26.73 -2.38 -20.74
N ALA A 131 -25.83 -1.87 -21.56
CA ALA A 131 -26.16 -1.44 -22.93
C ALA A 131 -26.53 -2.60 -23.87
N GLY A 132 -26.29 -3.86 -23.49
CA GLY A 132 -26.71 -5.03 -24.25
C GLY A 132 -25.99 -5.15 -25.59
N LEU A 133 -24.67 -4.96 -25.61
CA LEU A 133 -23.88 -4.91 -26.85
C LEU A 133 -23.83 -6.23 -27.65
N HIS A 134 -24.20 -7.35 -27.05
CA HIS A 134 -24.23 -8.64 -27.73
C HIS A 134 -25.65 -9.15 -27.85
N PRO A 135 -26.12 -9.50 -29.08
CA PRO A 135 -27.51 -9.92 -29.34
C PRO A 135 -27.92 -11.24 -28.68
N LYS A 136 -26.95 -12.03 -28.19
CA LYS A 136 -27.18 -13.29 -27.44
C LYS A 136 -27.12 -13.11 -25.92
N LEU A 137 -26.71 -11.95 -25.42
CA LEU A 137 -26.69 -11.66 -23.99
C LEU A 137 -28.07 -11.12 -23.59
N ASP A 138 -28.72 -11.78 -22.66
CA ASP A 138 -29.92 -11.27 -22.02
C ASP A 138 -29.50 -10.17 -21.05
N SER A 139 -29.95 -8.95 -21.29
CA SER A 139 -29.62 -7.76 -20.49
C SER A 139 -30.44 -7.64 -19.19
N LYS A 140 -31.02 -8.75 -18.73
CA LYS A 140 -31.84 -8.79 -17.50
C LYS A 140 -31.07 -9.25 -16.28
#